data_c06b39e9f68a865318a09b283fbee2b3
#
_entry.id   c06b39e9f68a865318a09b283fbee2b3
#
_cell.length_a   1.000
_cell.length_b   1.000
_cell.length_c   1.000
_cell.angle_alpha   90.00
_cell.angle_beta   90.00
_cell.angle_gamma   90.00
#
_symmetry.space_group_name_H-M   'P 1'
#
loop_
_entity.id
_entity.type
_entity.pdbx_description
1 polymer ?
#
loop_
_entity_poly.entity_id
_entity_poly.type
_entity_poly.pdbx_seq_one_letter_code
_entity_poly.pdbx_strand_id
1 'polypeptide(L)'
;MTLLLSACAQVGTITGGATDEFAPRVMSESIADKQRNVKTSEQLLVFDEFIKLDQPQQRIQLMPADSRLQYELKGKTLRIIFLDTLQAQTTYTLMSNGGIKDLTEGNDSLMTWTFSTGPTLDSLVLNARAKEWIPNNKPSTIYLGLYQTDTSRIARYIGRFDPQGQLQLKGLKEGAYFFKAYIDENQDGACSQTESQDVLFEPIILRQIQADTLSFFLSKPQKSQDTTVKIDNTSTDSLSLTKPLSALILQLDTLPKYLLAELYLGETLQQKIQVNEPIITIDSLQAGLYTLRFISDQNQNSKWDAIDLDQKQRAEPIYYYPEKIKIRPNWEVSLPVNIPPGSLFKK
;
A
#
# COMPACT_ATOMS: atom_id res chain seq x y z
N MET A 1 -24.35 -29.72 73.83
CA MET A 1 -24.99 -29.52 72.51
C MET A 1 -24.17 -28.46 71.75
N THR A 2 -23.22 -28.96 70.96
CA THR A 2 -22.20 -28.11 70.30
C THR A 2 -22.70 -27.74 68.89
N LEU A 3 -22.96 -26.46 68.65
CA LEU A 3 -23.42 -25.97 67.34
C LEU A 3 -22.21 -25.73 66.46
N LEU A 4 -22.06 -26.57 65.40
CA LEU A 4 -21.08 -26.37 64.34
C LEU A 4 -21.66 -25.41 63.31
N LEU A 5 -21.15 -24.16 63.27
CA LEU A 5 -21.42 -23.18 62.23
C LEU A 5 -20.47 -23.45 61.03
N SER A 6 -21.01 -24.01 59.97
CA SER A 6 -20.28 -24.11 58.67
C SER A 6 -20.41 -22.75 57.93
N ALA A 7 -19.35 -21.97 57.88
CA ALA A 7 -19.26 -20.78 57.04
C ALA A 7 -18.81 -21.23 55.62
N CYS A 8 -19.71 -21.13 54.65
CA CYS A 8 -19.36 -21.21 53.23
C CYS A 8 -18.71 -19.89 52.80
N ALA A 9 -17.42 -19.91 52.58
CA ALA A 9 -16.75 -18.82 51.88
C ALA A 9 -17.11 -18.91 50.40
N GLN A 10 -17.89 -17.98 49.87
CA GLN A 10 -18.11 -17.76 48.47
C GLN A 10 -16.84 -17.13 47.85
N VAL A 11 -16.14 -17.88 47.00
CA VAL A 11 -15.06 -17.32 46.18
C VAL A 11 -15.71 -16.42 45.13
N GLY A 12 -15.69 -15.11 45.38
CA GLY A 12 -16.08 -14.12 44.38
C GLY A 12 -15.06 -14.17 43.22
N THR A 13 -15.51 -14.44 42.01
CA THR A 13 -14.72 -14.20 40.81
C THR A 13 -14.39 -12.70 40.71
N ILE A 14 -13.11 -12.37 40.74
CA ILE A 14 -12.65 -11.02 40.50
C ILE A 14 -12.94 -10.72 39.01
N THR A 15 -14.05 -10.01 38.78
CA THR A 15 -14.31 -9.41 37.47
C THR A 15 -13.39 -8.20 37.34
N GLY A 16 -12.42 -8.27 36.43
CA GLY A 16 -11.57 -7.10 36.09
C GLY A 16 -12.44 -5.88 35.71
N GLY A 17 -11.84 -4.69 35.77
CA GLY A 17 -12.47 -3.47 35.27
C GLY A 17 -12.80 -3.52 33.79
N ALA A 18 -13.42 -2.49 33.25
CA ALA A 18 -13.57 -2.34 31.81
C ALA A 18 -12.20 -2.34 31.12
N THR A 19 -12.11 -3.04 29.99
CA THR A 19 -10.89 -3.06 29.16
C THR A 19 -10.57 -1.64 28.70
N ASP A 20 -9.32 -1.21 28.80
CA ASP A 20 -8.88 0.08 28.26
C ASP A 20 -8.79 0.00 26.74
N GLU A 21 -9.46 0.91 26.03
CA GLU A 21 -9.50 1.00 24.58
C GLU A 21 -8.62 2.14 24.04
N PHE A 22 -7.95 2.88 24.92
CA PHE A 22 -7.14 4.02 24.54
C PHE A 22 -5.67 3.62 24.33
N ALA A 23 -5.03 4.30 23.38
CA ALA A 23 -3.60 4.18 23.19
C ALA A 23 -2.85 5.09 24.17
N PRO A 24 -1.58 4.75 24.53
CA PRO A 24 -0.73 5.56 25.39
C PRO A 24 -0.62 7.00 24.92
N ARG A 25 -0.73 7.96 25.84
CA ARG A 25 -0.62 9.39 25.56
C ARG A 25 0.69 9.95 26.09
N VAL A 26 1.34 10.79 25.29
CA VAL A 26 2.54 11.49 25.71
C VAL A 26 2.16 12.65 26.63
N MET A 27 2.69 12.62 27.86
CA MET A 27 2.47 13.65 28.88
C MET A 27 3.58 14.72 28.86
N SER A 28 4.78 14.33 28.43
CA SER A 28 5.91 15.25 28.31
C SER A 28 6.92 14.73 27.31
N GLU A 29 7.56 15.65 26.59
CA GLU A 29 8.53 15.39 25.55
C GLU A 29 9.72 16.36 25.65
N SER A 30 10.95 15.91 25.34
CA SER A 30 12.13 16.76 25.38
C SER A 30 12.33 17.58 24.10
N ILE A 31 11.88 17.07 22.96
CA ILE A 31 11.78 17.80 21.71
C ILE A 31 10.31 17.95 21.40
N ALA A 32 9.79 19.17 21.46
CA ALA A 32 8.40 19.46 21.17
C ALA A 32 8.13 19.35 19.65
N ASP A 33 6.88 19.00 19.30
CA ASP A 33 6.48 19.04 17.89
C ASP A 33 6.68 20.48 17.35
N LYS A 34 7.24 20.57 16.12
CA LYS A 34 7.63 21.80 15.43
C LYS A 34 8.73 22.63 16.10
N GLN A 35 9.47 22.07 17.03
CA GLN A 35 10.62 22.72 17.63
C GLN A 35 11.73 22.97 16.58
N ARG A 36 12.36 24.14 16.69
CA ARG A 36 13.47 24.56 15.80
C ARG A 36 14.78 24.67 16.58
N ASN A 37 15.89 24.68 15.84
CA ASN A 37 17.24 24.78 16.40
C ASN A 37 17.55 23.71 17.45
N VAL A 38 17.04 22.50 17.24
CA VAL A 38 17.26 21.34 18.11
C VAL A 38 18.73 20.92 18.01
N LYS A 39 19.38 20.77 19.17
CA LYS A 39 20.79 20.39 19.29
C LYS A 39 21.01 19.12 20.11
N THR A 40 19.93 18.55 20.64
CA THR A 40 20.01 17.30 21.42
C THR A 40 20.19 16.09 20.51
N SER A 41 20.82 15.05 21.05
CA SER A 41 21.01 13.75 20.39
C SER A 41 19.98 12.71 20.86
N GLU A 42 18.90 13.14 21.52
CA GLU A 42 17.90 12.22 22.04
C GLU A 42 16.52 12.86 22.18
N GLN A 43 15.50 12.01 22.11
CA GLN A 43 14.11 12.33 22.45
C GLN A 43 13.70 11.55 23.69
N LEU A 44 13.22 12.24 24.71
CA LEU A 44 12.57 11.64 25.87
C LEU A 44 11.06 11.80 25.73
N LEU A 45 10.33 10.72 25.94
CA LEU A 45 8.87 10.67 25.93
C LEU A 45 8.39 10.07 27.25
N VAL A 46 7.54 10.77 27.96
CA VAL A 46 6.90 10.29 29.19
C VAL A 46 5.44 10.05 28.91
N PHE A 47 4.95 8.85 29.21
CA PHE A 47 3.56 8.43 28.93
C PHE A 47 2.70 8.47 30.21
N ASP A 48 1.40 8.53 30.02
CA ASP A 48 0.40 8.45 31.10
C ASP A 48 0.31 7.04 31.71
N GLU A 49 0.71 6.02 30.97
CA GLU A 49 0.67 4.60 31.33
C GLU A 49 1.99 3.85 31.03
N PHE A 50 2.03 2.58 31.44
CA PHE A 50 3.16 1.69 31.10
C PHE A 50 3.04 1.23 29.67
N ILE A 51 4.15 1.29 28.94
CA ILE A 51 4.23 0.93 27.53
C ILE A 51 5.18 -0.25 27.29
N LYS A 52 5.03 -0.90 26.16
CA LYS A 52 5.95 -1.86 25.57
C LYS A 52 6.35 -1.45 24.17
N LEU A 53 7.53 -1.86 23.75
CA LEU A 53 7.99 -1.65 22.38
C LEU A 53 7.73 -2.90 21.53
N ASP A 54 7.18 -2.69 20.33
CA ASP A 54 6.89 -3.73 19.36
C ASP A 54 7.67 -3.44 18.06
N GLN A 55 8.68 -4.26 17.79
CA GLN A 55 9.57 -4.13 16.62
C GLN A 55 10.08 -2.67 16.43
N PRO A 56 10.67 -2.03 17.45
CA PRO A 56 10.96 -0.59 17.40
C PRO A 56 11.90 -0.21 16.26
N GLN A 57 12.84 -1.07 15.86
CA GLN A 57 13.77 -0.82 14.76
C GLN A 57 13.08 -0.67 13.40
N GLN A 58 11.91 -1.27 13.24
CA GLN A 58 11.12 -1.22 12.01
C GLN A 58 9.99 -0.19 12.08
N ARG A 59 9.43 0.00 13.27
CA ARG A 59 8.20 0.79 13.44
C ARG A 59 8.44 2.20 13.99
N ILE A 60 9.57 2.44 14.67
CA ILE A 60 9.95 3.77 15.11
C ILE A 60 11.05 4.27 14.18
N GLN A 61 10.76 5.27 13.39
CA GLN A 61 11.62 5.74 12.31
C GLN A 61 11.87 7.23 12.42
N LEU A 62 13.11 7.65 12.13
CA LEU A 62 13.49 9.05 11.94
C LEU A 62 13.61 9.34 10.45
N MET A 63 13.00 10.39 9.99
CA MET A 63 13.07 10.84 8.59
C MET A 63 13.53 12.30 8.51
N PRO A 64 14.52 12.62 7.69
CA PRO A 64 15.35 11.70 6.88
C PRO A 64 16.06 10.65 7.73
N ALA A 65 16.33 9.47 7.12
CA ALA A 65 16.97 8.34 7.79
C ALA A 65 18.51 8.56 7.92
N ASP A 66 18.89 9.68 8.51
CA ASP A 66 20.28 10.10 8.64
C ASP A 66 20.95 9.55 9.92
N SER A 67 20.17 8.96 10.83
CA SER A 67 20.68 8.41 12.09
C SER A 67 20.04 7.09 12.44
N ARG A 68 20.83 6.17 12.93
CA ARG A 68 20.36 4.96 13.59
C ARG A 68 19.75 5.32 14.95
N LEU A 69 18.77 4.56 15.39
CA LEU A 69 18.08 4.81 16.65
C LEU A 69 18.36 3.69 17.65
N GLN A 70 18.57 4.09 18.91
CA GLN A 70 18.61 3.18 20.05
C GLN A 70 17.49 3.55 21.01
N TYR A 71 16.90 2.55 21.64
CA TYR A 71 15.72 2.71 22.49
C TYR A 71 16.01 2.20 23.89
N GLU A 72 15.68 3.01 24.89
CA GLU A 72 15.77 2.65 26.31
C GLU A 72 14.41 2.92 26.96
N LEU A 73 13.77 1.86 27.46
CA LEU A 73 12.47 1.93 28.12
C LEU A 73 12.65 1.73 29.62
N LYS A 74 12.17 2.71 30.42
CA LYS A 74 12.15 2.61 31.87
C LYS A 74 10.81 3.06 32.42
N GLY A 75 9.98 2.10 32.82
CA GLY A 75 8.64 2.37 33.31
C GLY A 75 7.76 3.02 32.25
N LYS A 76 7.34 4.26 32.49
CA LYS A 76 6.54 5.08 31.59
C LYS A 76 7.38 6.00 30.69
N THR A 77 8.70 5.89 30.72
CA THR A 77 9.60 6.78 30.00
C THR A 77 10.34 6.01 28.90
N LEU A 78 10.21 6.48 27.66
CA LEU A 78 10.96 6.02 26.50
C LEU A 78 12.00 7.08 26.13
N ARG A 79 13.27 6.65 26.06
CA ARG A 79 14.39 7.42 25.56
C ARG A 79 14.78 6.89 24.20
N ILE A 80 14.76 7.74 23.18
CA ILE A 80 15.17 7.44 21.81
C ILE A 80 16.45 8.22 21.54
N ILE A 81 17.57 7.51 21.33
CA ILE A 81 18.89 8.09 21.16
C ILE A 81 19.23 8.08 19.67
N PHE A 82 19.63 9.24 19.15
CA PHE A 82 20.18 9.38 17.79
C PHE A 82 21.66 9.04 17.84
N LEU A 83 22.05 7.89 17.29
CA LEU A 83 23.41 7.37 17.37
C LEU A 83 24.39 8.12 16.47
N ASP A 84 23.87 8.70 15.38
CA ASP A 84 24.65 9.48 14.44
C ASP A 84 24.27 10.97 14.56
N THR A 85 25.20 11.86 14.24
CA THR A 85 24.96 13.30 14.31
C THR A 85 23.93 13.71 13.26
N LEU A 86 22.86 14.36 13.71
CA LEU A 86 21.84 14.90 12.81
C LEU A 86 22.43 16.00 11.93
N GLN A 87 22.04 16.02 10.67
CA GLN A 87 22.48 17.03 9.70
C GLN A 87 21.97 18.42 10.11
N ALA A 88 22.81 19.44 9.94
CA ALA A 88 22.42 20.83 10.18
C ALA A 88 21.35 21.29 9.20
N GLN A 89 20.54 22.26 9.61
CA GLN A 89 19.48 22.89 8.78
C GLN A 89 18.57 21.85 8.09
N THR A 90 18.17 20.81 8.85
CA THR A 90 17.36 19.71 8.33
C THR A 90 16.14 19.53 9.21
N THR A 91 14.98 19.39 8.57
CA THR A 91 13.73 19.01 9.23
C THR A 91 13.67 17.51 9.36
N TYR A 92 13.44 17.05 10.58
CA TYR A 92 13.26 15.65 10.93
C TYR A 92 11.83 15.37 11.35
N THR A 93 11.34 14.20 11.01
CA THR A 93 10.10 13.65 11.53
C THR A 93 10.41 12.32 12.21
N LEU A 94 10.23 12.24 13.50
CA LEU A 94 10.24 10.99 14.27
C LEU A 94 8.81 10.42 14.25
N MET A 95 8.65 9.19 13.82
CA MET A 95 7.36 8.55 13.66
C MET A 95 7.34 7.21 14.39
N SER A 96 6.24 6.93 15.11
CA SER A 96 5.95 5.61 15.67
C SER A 96 4.72 5.01 14.97
N ASN A 97 4.94 4.00 14.14
CA ASN A 97 3.89 3.25 13.43
C ASN A 97 3.46 2.02 14.23
N GLY A 98 2.83 2.21 15.40
CA GLY A 98 2.48 1.10 16.28
C GLY A 98 3.68 0.42 16.94
N GLY A 99 4.84 1.09 16.96
CA GLY A 99 6.04 0.62 17.67
C GLY A 99 5.99 0.86 19.18
N ILE A 100 5.05 1.70 19.63
CA ILE A 100 4.80 2.00 21.04
C ILE A 100 3.37 1.55 21.34
N LYS A 101 3.21 0.63 22.29
CA LYS A 101 1.92 0.04 22.66
C LYS A 101 1.71 0.10 24.15
N ASP A 102 0.46 0.16 24.57
CA ASP A 102 0.07 -0.14 25.94
C ASP A 102 0.61 -1.53 26.35
N LEU A 103 1.09 -1.60 27.58
CA LEU A 103 1.66 -2.83 28.13
C LEU A 103 0.64 -3.96 28.23
N THR A 104 -0.58 -3.66 28.61
CA THR A 104 -1.63 -4.61 28.98
C THR A 104 -2.45 -5.03 27.78
N GLU A 105 -3.21 -4.12 27.21
CA GLU A 105 -4.16 -4.36 26.14
C GLU A 105 -3.48 -4.36 24.77
N GLY A 106 -2.35 -3.67 24.64
CA GLY A 106 -1.58 -3.58 23.41
C GLY A 106 -2.11 -2.56 22.42
N ASN A 107 -2.94 -1.62 22.90
CA ASN A 107 -3.43 -0.49 22.10
C ASN A 107 -2.27 0.36 21.58
N ASP A 108 -2.36 0.85 20.36
CA ASP A 108 -1.34 1.70 19.76
C ASP A 108 -1.95 2.85 18.96
N SER A 109 -1.12 3.85 18.68
CA SER A 109 -1.47 4.95 17.78
C SER A 109 -0.27 5.38 16.93
N LEU A 110 -0.58 6.02 15.80
CA LEU A 110 0.44 6.73 15.02
C LEU A 110 0.82 8.01 15.74
N MET A 111 2.08 8.08 16.20
CA MET A 111 2.64 9.29 16.82
C MET A 111 3.72 9.86 15.91
N THR A 112 3.72 11.20 15.77
CA THR A 112 4.70 11.91 14.95
C THR A 112 5.17 13.17 15.65
N TRP A 113 6.49 13.42 15.60
CA TRP A 113 7.13 14.64 16.07
C TRP A 113 7.98 15.20 14.95
N THR A 114 7.67 16.40 14.50
CA THR A 114 8.45 17.10 13.48
C THR A 114 9.29 18.18 14.16
N PHE A 115 10.59 18.21 13.91
CA PHE A 115 11.50 19.21 14.46
C PHE A 115 12.59 19.58 13.45
N SER A 116 13.32 20.65 13.69
CA SER A 116 14.42 21.05 12.83
C SER A 116 15.69 21.36 13.62
N THR A 117 16.83 20.93 13.10
CA THR A 117 18.15 21.32 13.59
C THR A 117 18.52 22.75 13.16
N GLY A 118 17.76 23.36 12.25
CA GLY A 118 17.91 24.72 11.77
C GLY A 118 16.75 25.65 12.20
N PRO A 119 16.77 26.90 11.74
CA PRO A 119 15.78 27.91 12.09
C PRO A 119 14.44 27.75 11.34
N THR A 120 14.39 26.93 10.32
CA THR A 120 13.21 26.70 9.46
C THR A 120 12.76 25.26 9.52
N LEU A 121 11.47 25.04 9.27
CA LEU A 121 10.90 23.72 9.05
C LEU A 121 10.54 23.61 7.57
N ASP A 122 10.94 22.50 6.95
CA ASP A 122 10.46 22.16 5.61
C ASP A 122 8.98 21.85 5.68
N SER A 123 8.22 22.31 4.69
CA SER A 123 6.75 22.25 4.73
C SER A 123 6.12 21.56 3.51
N LEU A 124 6.93 20.99 2.63
CA LEU A 124 6.37 20.30 1.47
C LEU A 124 5.55 19.11 1.89
N VAL A 125 4.43 18.93 1.20
CA VAL A 125 3.50 17.83 1.39
C VAL A 125 3.39 17.05 0.08
N LEU A 126 3.57 15.75 0.15
CA LEU A 126 3.35 14.82 -0.95
C LEU A 126 2.10 13.99 -0.67
N ASN A 127 1.17 13.98 -1.60
CA ASN A 127 0.05 13.06 -1.59
C ASN A 127 0.31 11.93 -2.58
N ALA A 128 0.05 10.70 -2.15
CA ALA A 128 0.22 9.53 -2.99
C ALA A 128 -0.93 8.54 -2.78
N ARG A 129 -1.17 7.72 -3.81
CA ARG A 129 -2.08 6.58 -3.77
C ARG A 129 -1.37 5.35 -4.26
N ALA A 130 -1.66 4.21 -3.66
CA ALA A 130 -1.11 2.93 -4.09
C ALA A 130 -2.19 1.86 -4.11
N LYS A 131 -2.06 0.95 -5.08
CA LYS A 131 -2.91 -0.22 -5.20
C LYS A 131 -2.08 -1.38 -5.74
N GLU A 132 -2.27 -2.56 -5.19
CA GLU A 132 -1.73 -3.78 -5.76
C GLU A 132 -2.62 -4.22 -6.92
N TRP A 133 -2.02 -4.50 -8.09
CA TRP A 133 -2.78 -4.87 -9.29
C TRP A 133 -3.41 -6.26 -9.18
N ILE A 134 -2.73 -7.18 -8.53
CA ILE A 134 -3.24 -8.53 -8.25
C ILE A 134 -3.35 -8.64 -6.73
N PRO A 135 -4.53 -8.38 -6.16
CA PRO A 135 -4.70 -8.37 -4.71
C PRO A 135 -4.42 -9.78 -4.17
N ASN A 136 -3.45 -9.84 -3.29
CA ASN A 136 -3.25 -11.02 -2.45
C ASN A 136 -4.44 -11.10 -1.48
N ASN A 137 -4.93 -12.30 -1.16
CA ASN A 137 -6.03 -12.49 -0.20
C ASN A 137 -5.71 -12.03 1.24
N LYS A 138 -4.51 -11.48 1.46
CA LYS A 138 -4.10 -10.88 2.74
C LYS A 138 -3.89 -9.38 2.55
N PRO A 139 -4.36 -8.54 3.48
CA PRO A 139 -4.06 -7.12 3.46
C PRO A 139 -2.54 -6.93 3.58
N SER A 140 -1.94 -6.39 2.54
CA SER A 140 -0.50 -6.11 2.49
C SER A 140 -0.24 -4.67 2.91
N THR A 141 0.82 -4.47 3.68
CA THR A 141 1.28 -3.12 4.01
C THR A 141 2.13 -2.58 2.87
N ILE A 142 1.68 -1.48 2.26
CA ILE A 142 2.41 -0.81 1.19
C ILE A 142 3.20 0.36 1.77
N TYR A 143 4.45 0.49 1.36
CA TYR A 143 5.33 1.59 1.71
C TYR A 143 5.68 2.42 0.47
N LEU A 144 5.96 3.71 0.67
CA LEU A 144 6.54 4.60 -0.32
C LEU A 144 7.88 5.11 0.18
N GLY A 145 8.95 4.75 -0.51
CA GLY A 145 10.27 5.29 -0.28
C GLY A 145 10.62 6.40 -1.28
N LEU A 146 11.22 7.49 -0.78
CA LEU A 146 11.82 8.57 -1.56
C LEU A 146 13.33 8.46 -1.46
N TYR A 147 14.02 8.33 -2.58
CA TYR A 147 15.46 8.07 -2.67
C TYR A 147 16.17 9.20 -3.39
N GLN A 148 17.40 9.50 -2.99
CA GLN A 148 18.22 10.53 -3.65
C GLN A 148 18.84 10.03 -4.96
N THR A 149 19.06 8.72 -5.08
CA THR A 149 19.52 8.06 -6.30
C THR A 149 18.68 6.80 -6.57
N ASP A 150 18.61 6.37 -7.82
CA ASP A 150 17.89 5.14 -8.22
C ASP A 150 18.50 3.86 -7.62
N THR A 151 19.82 3.88 -7.34
CA THR A 151 20.57 2.75 -6.78
C THR A 151 20.57 2.71 -5.25
N SER A 152 20.08 3.75 -4.57
CA SER A 152 20.02 3.77 -3.11
C SER A 152 19.10 2.68 -2.58
N ARG A 153 19.58 1.93 -1.58
CA ARG A 153 18.75 0.95 -0.84
C ARG A 153 17.99 1.57 0.31
N ILE A 154 18.53 2.64 0.90
CA ILE A 154 17.93 3.32 2.05
C ILE A 154 17.15 4.51 1.51
N ALA A 155 15.86 4.54 1.81
CA ALA A 155 15.00 5.67 1.51
C ALA A 155 15.36 6.86 2.40
N ARG A 156 15.44 8.06 1.84
CA ARG A 156 15.62 9.29 2.64
C ARG A 156 14.34 9.62 3.42
N TYR A 157 13.19 9.43 2.80
CA TYR A 157 11.88 9.50 3.42
C TYR A 157 11.11 8.23 3.12
N ILE A 158 10.37 7.74 4.10
CA ILE A 158 9.52 6.57 3.95
C ILE A 158 8.15 6.85 4.56
N GLY A 159 7.10 6.39 3.92
CA GLY A 159 5.74 6.46 4.43
C GLY A 159 4.99 5.18 4.20
N ARG A 160 4.03 4.92 5.07
CA ARG A 160 3.13 3.78 4.98
C ARG A 160 1.78 4.24 4.45
N PHE A 161 1.27 3.57 3.43
CA PHE A 161 -0.10 3.80 2.97
C PHE A 161 -1.11 3.28 4.00
N ASP A 162 -2.23 3.99 4.10
CA ASP A 162 -3.36 3.54 4.89
C ASP A 162 -4.05 2.31 4.22
N PRO A 163 -5.01 1.66 4.90
CA PRO A 163 -5.74 0.52 4.31
C PRO A 163 -6.54 0.88 3.06
N GLN A 164 -6.80 2.16 2.80
CA GLN A 164 -7.47 2.67 1.62
C GLN A 164 -6.47 2.98 0.49
N GLY A 165 -5.18 2.73 0.71
CA GLY A 165 -4.11 2.99 -0.23
C GLY A 165 -3.80 4.47 -0.40
N GLN A 166 -4.02 5.31 0.62
CA GLN A 166 -3.70 6.72 0.60
C GLN A 166 -2.52 7.01 1.52
N LEU A 167 -1.70 7.99 1.13
CA LEU A 167 -0.57 8.44 1.92
C LEU A 167 -0.40 9.96 1.77
N GLN A 168 -0.11 10.62 2.90
CA GLN A 168 0.35 11.99 2.93
C GLN A 168 1.67 12.06 3.69
N LEU A 169 2.76 12.41 2.99
CA LEU A 169 4.07 12.70 3.59
C LEU A 169 4.23 14.20 3.77
N LYS A 170 4.66 14.63 4.94
CA LYS A 170 4.86 16.03 5.32
C LYS A 170 6.29 16.30 5.72
N GLY A 171 6.70 17.57 5.72
CA GLY A 171 8.03 17.97 6.17
C GLY A 171 9.14 17.58 5.19
N LEU A 172 8.80 17.47 3.91
CA LEU A 172 9.76 17.10 2.88
C LEU A 172 10.55 18.33 2.45
N LYS A 173 11.84 18.13 2.19
CA LYS A 173 12.73 19.14 1.62
C LYS A 173 12.56 19.20 0.11
N GLU A 174 12.68 20.38 -0.46
CA GLU A 174 12.76 20.55 -1.92
C GLU A 174 13.94 19.76 -2.49
N GLY A 175 13.74 19.13 -3.64
CA GLY A 175 14.77 18.35 -4.30
C GLY A 175 14.24 17.37 -5.32
N ALA A 176 15.16 16.70 -6.00
CA ALA A 176 14.85 15.61 -6.92
C ALA A 176 14.88 14.28 -6.16
N TYR A 177 13.84 13.48 -6.33
CA TYR A 177 13.71 12.18 -5.67
C TYR A 177 13.24 11.11 -6.64
N PHE A 178 13.77 9.93 -6.49
CA PHE A 178 13.25 8.70 -7.08
C PHE A 178 12.22 8.08 -6.13
N PHE A 179 11.18 7.50 -6.67
CA PHE A 179 10.07 6.96 -5.89
C PHE A 179 9.93 5.46 -6.11
N LYS A 180 9.84 4.70 -5.03
CA LYS A 180 9.54 3.27 -5.07
C LYS A 180 8.40 2.99 -4.09
N ALA A 181 7.26 2.55 -4.59
CA ALA A 181 6.20 1.97 -3.76
C ALA A 181 6.39 0.45 -3.74
N TYR A 182 6.31 -0.17 -2.58
CA TYR A 182 6.61 -1.60 -2.43
C TYR A 182 5.88 -2.24 -1.25
N ILE A 183 5.76 -3.55 -1.30
CA ILE A 183 5.31 -4.39 -0.19
C ILE A 183 6.55 -5.04 0.39
N ASP A 184 6.88 -4.70 1.63
CA ASP A 184 8.01 -5.29 2.37
C ASP A 184 7.61 -6.69 2.86
N GLU A 185 7.78 -7.71 1.99
CA GLU A 185 7.38 -9.09 2.26
C GLU A 185 8.34 -9.77 3.25
N ASN A 186 9.61 -9.40 3.23
CA ASN A 186 10.67 -9.98 4.05
C ASN A 186 10.91 -9.22 5.37
N GLN A 187 10.24 -8.06 5.55
CA GLN A 187 10.31 -7.20 6.72
C GLN A 187 11.73 -6.67 7.03
N ASP A 188 12.52 -6.40 5.99
CA ASP A 188 13.87 -5.81 6.16
C ASP A 188 13.87 -4.27 6.10
N GLY A 189 12.72 -3.66 5.84
CA GLY A 189 12.54 -2.20 5.76
C GLY A 189 13.05 -1.58 4.47
N ALA A 190 13.41 -2.38 3.46
CA ALA A 190 13.95 -1.91 2.19
C ALA A 190 13.19 -2.52 1.01
N CYS A 191 13.13 -1.78 -0.10
CA CYS A 191 12.57 -2.31 -1.35
C CYS A 191 13.55 -3.28 -2.01
N SER A 192 13.15 -4.53 -2.17
CA SER A 192 13.93 -5.56 -2.85
C SER A 192 13.42 -5.82 -4.28
N GLN A 193 14.27 -6.43 -5.12
CA GLN A 193 13.92 -6.73 -6.51
C GLN A 193 12.88 -7.85 -6.68
N THR A 194 12.56 -8.59 -5.63
CA THR A 194 11.64 -9.73 -5.67
C THR A 194 10.26 -9.40 -5.13
N GLU A 195 10.10 -8.24 -4.53
CA GLU A 195 8.87 -7.79 -3.91
C GLU A 195 7.92 -7.13 -4.89
N SER A 196 6.63 -7.18 -4.58
CA SER A 196 5.63 -6.41 -5.33
C SER A 196 5.94 -4.93 -5.22
N GLN A 197 6.16 -4.27 -6.35
CA GLN A 197 6.60 -2.88 -6.37
C GLN A 197 6.13 -2.11 -7.61
N ASP A 198 6.21 -0.79 -7.53
CA ASP A 198 6.10 0.14 -8.65
C ASP A 198 7.14 1.25 -8.48
N VAL A 199 7.92 1.51 -9.52
CA VAL A 199 9.08 2.41 -9.49
C VAL A 199 8.90 3.52 -10.50
N LEU A 200 9.11 4.76 -10.08
CA LEU A 200 9.29 5.87 -11.02
C LEU A 200 10.76 5.93 -11.39
N PHE A 201 11.08 5.54 -12.61
CA PHE A 201 12.47 5.42 -13.10
C PHE A 201 13.15 6.76 -13.34
N GLU A 202 12.36 7.84 -13.47
CA GLU A 202 12.87 9.20 -13.56
C GLU A 202 12.61 9.95 -12.26
N PRO A 203 13.55 10.82 -11.82
CA PRO A 203 13.35 11.58 -10.59
C PRO A 203 12.26 12.64 -10.78
N ILE A 204 11.45 12.84 -9.75
CA ILE A 204 10.50 13.95 -9.68
C ILE A 204 11.09 15.04 -8.81
N ILE A 205 11.05 16.28 -9.31
CA ILE A 205 11.47 17.45 -8.54
C ILE A 205 10.30 17.92 -7.67
N LEU A 206 10.42 17.71 -6.36
CA LEU A 206 9.47 18.25 -5.39
C LEU A 206 9.73 19.75 -5.19
N ARG A 207 8.69 20.55 -5.39
CA ARG A 207 8.68 22.00 -5.19
C ARG A 207 7.47 22.41 -4.35
N GLN A 208 7.41 23.67 -3.93
CA GLN A 208 6.40 24.22 -3.03
C GLN A 208 4.93 24.09 -3.47
N ILE A 209 4.66 23.76 -4.73
CA ILE A 209 3.30 23.57 -5.25
C ILE A 209 3.29 22.26 -6.04
N GLN A 210 2.98 21.17 -5.37
CA GLN A 210 2.67 19.92 -6.02
C GLN A 210 1.24 19.52 -5.67
N ALA A 211 0.31 19.93 -6.52
CA ALA A 211 -1.13 19.65 -6.36
C ALA A 211 -1.51 18.23 -6.77
N ASP A 212 -0.62 17.54 -7.52
CA ASP A 212 -0.96 16.25 -8.09
C ASP A 212 -0.65 15.10 -7.12
N THR A 213 -1.61 14.20 -6.98
CA THR A 213 -1.44 12.95 -6.23
C THR A 213 -0.70 11.93 -7.09
N LEU A 214 0.46 11.45 -6.63
CA LEU A 214 1.18 10.39 -7.31
C LEU A 214 0.44 9.06 -7.15
N SER A 215 0.33 8.31 -8.24
CA SER A 215 -0.34 7.01 -8.25
C SER A 215 0.64 5.88 -8.53
N PHE A 216 0.59 4.85 -7.69
CA PHE A 216 1.42 3.66 -7.78
C PHE A 216 0.56 2.41 -7.91
N PHE A 217 1.01 1.50 -8.78
CA PHE A 217 0.32 0.28 -9.09
C PHE A 217 1.30 -0.88 -9.01
N LEU A 218 1.28 -1.57 -7.89
CA LEU A 218 2.29 -2.56 -7.56
C LEU A 218 2.04 -3.89 -8.26
N SER A 219 3.11 -4.45 -8.82
CA SER A 219 3.13 -5.81 -9.33
C SER A 219 4.44 -6.49 -8.95
N LYS A 220 4.47 -7.83 -8.95
CA LYS A 220 5.73 -8.56 -8.85
C LYS A 220 6.53 -8.37 -10.14
N PRO A 221 7.85 -8.10 -10.02
CA PRO A 221 8.72 -8.04 -11.19
C PRO A 221 8.71 -9.37 -11.94
N GLN A 222 8.52 -9.31 -13.25
CA GLN A 222 8.75 -10.45 -14.13
C GLN A 222 10.08 -10.24 -14.82
N LYS A 223 10.93 -11.27 -14.79
CA LYS A 223 12.05 -11.32 -15.73
C LYS A 223 11.46 -11.62 -17.09
N SER A 224 11.86 -10.86 -18.09
CA SER A 224 11.55 -11.14 -19.50
C SER A 224 12.09 -12.53 -19.86
N GLN A 225 11.27 -13.54 -19.61
CA GLN A 225 11.45 -14.83 -20.24
C GLN A 225 10.69 -14.76 -21.55
N ASP A 226 11.40 -14.91 -22.67
CA ASP A 226 10.85 -15.29 -23.95
C ASP A 226 10.11 -16.63 -23.82
N THR A 227 8.97 -16.60 -23.17
CA THR A 227 8.01 -17.71 -23.23
C THR A 227 7.16 -17.45 -24.46
N THR A 228 7.63 -17.91 -25.59
CA THR A 228 6.76 -18.30 -26.69
C THR A 228 5.80 -19.37 -26.15
N VAL A 229 4.73 -18.94 -25.52
CA VAL A 229 3.59 -19.81 -25.28
C VAL A 229 3.03 -20.11 -26.67
N LYS A 230 3.36 -21.28 -27.18
CA LYS A 230 2.66 -21.86 -28.31
C LYS A 230 1.19 -21.96 -27.90
N ILE A 231 0.36 -21.12 -28.52
CA ILE A 231 -1.07 -21.32 -28.50
C ILE A 231 -1.29 -22.55 -29.37
N ASP A 232 -1.43 -23.70 -28.75
CA ASP A 232 -1.94 -24.89 -29.43
C ASP A 232 -3.42 -24.65 -29.80
N ASN A 233 -3.62 -24.10 -30.97
CA ASN A 233 -4.89 -24.10 -31.65
C ASN A 233 -5.17 -25.52 -32.18
N THR A 234 -5.43 -26.48 -31.31
CA THR A 234 -5.90 -27.80 -31.71
C THR A 234 -6.83 -28.36 -30.64
N SER A 235 -8.10 -28.05 -30.81
CA SER A 235 -9.16 -29.01 -30.53
C SER A 235 -10.40 -28.64 -31.32
N THR A 236 -10.39 -29.01 -32.58
CA THR A 236 -11.59 -29.34 -33.32
C THR A 236 -12.08 -30.70 -32.81
N ASP A 237 -12.90 -30.69 -31.78
CA ASP A 237 -13.80 -31.78 -31.51
C ASP A 237 -15.22 -31.28 -31.70
N SER A 238 -15.72 -31.60 -32.90
CA SER A 238 -17.10 -31.49 -33.32
C SER A 238 -17.98 -32.46 -32.54
N LEU A 239 -18.55 -32.02 -31.44
CA LEU A 239 -19.74 -32.57 -30.85
C LEU A 239 -20.77 -31.48 -30.68
N SER A 240 -21.60 -31.34 -31.68
CA SER A 240 -22.77 -30.45 -31.72
C SER A 240 -23.79 -30.84 -30.65
N LEU A 241 -23.67 -30.18 -29.51
CA LEU A 241 -24.83 -29.89 -28.67
C LEU A 241 -24.95 -28.37 -28.68
N THR A 242 -25.97 -27.87 -29.38
CA THR A 242 -26.32 -26.44 -29.39
C THR A 242 -26.66 -25.99 -27.98
N LYS A 243 -25.64 -25.67 -27.20
CA LYS A 243 -25.84 -24.93 -25.96
C LYS A 243 -26.34 -23.53 -26.34
N PRO A 244 -27.39 -23.07 -25.68
CA PRO A 244 -27.87 -21.71 -25.90
C PRO A 244 -26.75 -20.71 -25.58
N LEU A 245 -26.34 -19.99 -26.59
CA LEU A 245 -25.28 -19.00 -26.52
C LEU A 245 -25.86 -17.66 -26.06
N SER A 246 -25.16 -16.98 -25.22
CA SER A 246 -25.52 -15.68 -24.67
C SER A 246 -24.56 -14.62 -25.11
N ALA A 247 -24.97 -13.36 -25.06
CA ALA A 247 -24.15 -12.22 -25.40
C ALA A 247 -23.98 -11.26 -24.20
N LEU A 248 -22.82 -10.61 -24.15
CA LEU A 248 -22.52 -9.51 -23.23
C LEU A 248 -22.19 -8.27 -24.04
N ILE A 249 -22.98 -7.20 -23.87
CA ILE A 249 -22.75 -5.90 -24.49
C ILE A 249 -22.11 -5.00 -23.45
N LEU A 250 -20.88 -4.57 -23.67
CA LEU A 250 -20.19 -3.59 -22.86
C LEU A 250 -20.41 -2.20 -23.46
N GLN A 251 -20.83 -1.26 -22.62
CA GLN A 251 -21.04 0.15 -23.00
C GLN A 251 -20.09 1.00 -22.16
N LEU A 252 -19.00 1.49 -22.77
CA LEU A 252 -17.99 2.31 -22.11
C LEU A 252 -18.36 3.79 -22.22
N ASP A 253 -18.38 4.50 -21.10
CA ASP A 253 -18.59 5.94 -21.05
C ASP A 253 -17.41 6.72 -21.68
N THR A 254 -16.22 6.19 -21.55
CA THR A 254 -15.00 6.73 -22.14
C THR A 254 -14.20 5.63 -22.80
N LEU A 255 -13.60 5.92 -23.95
CA LEU A 255 -12.76 4.96 -24.68
C LEU A 255 -11.28 5.33 -24.55
N PRO A 256 -10.55 4.67 -23.68
CA PRO A 256 -9.11 4.80 -23.60
C PRO A 256 -8.38 4.25 -24.82
N LYS A 257 -7.24 4.83 -25.17
CA LYS A 257 -6.38 4.27 -26.20
C LYS A 257 -5.77 2.95 -25.72
N TYR A 258 -5.66 1.99 -26.64
CA TYR A 258 -4.98 0.71 -26.38
C TYR A 258 -5.60 -0.08 -25.22
N LEU A 259 -6.92 -0.10 -25.16
CA LEU A 259 -7.67 -0.82 -24.14
C LEU A 259 -7.88 -2.27 -24.57
N LEU A 260 -7.48 -3.21 -23.71
CA LEU A 260 -7.69 -4.64 -23.85
C LEU A 260 -8.70 -5.09 -22.78
N ALA A 261 -9.78 -5.75 -23.18
CA ALA A 261 -10.74 -6.36 -22.28
C ALA A 261 -10.50 -7.87 -22.21
N GLU A 262 -10.49 -8.42 -21.00
CA GLU A 262 -10.39 -9.85 -20.76
C GLU A 262 -11.54 -10.31 -19.88
N LEU A 263 -12.21 -11.35 -20.33
CA LEU A 263 -13.36 -11.94 -19.66
C LEU A 263 -13.05 -13.36 -19.17
N TYR A 264 -13.19 -13.59 -17.89
CA TYR A 264 -12.85 -14.85 -17.22
C TYR A 264 -14.09 -15.54 -16.67
N LEU A 265 -14.17 -16.86 -16.84
CA LEU A 265 -15.12 -17.74 -16.14
C LEU A 265 -14.34 -18.50 -15.07
N GLY A 266 -14.51 -18.14 -13.79
CA GLY A 266 -13.61 -18.56 -12.74
C GLY A 266 -12.20 -18.03 -12.98
N GLU A 267 -11.22 -18.92 -13.12
CA GLU A 267 -9.81 -18.58 -13.42
C GLU A 267 -9.46 -18.72 -14.92
N THR A 268 -10.40 -19.21 -15.74
CA THR A 268 -10.16 -19.49 -17.15
C THR A 268 -10.52 -18.30 -18.00
N LEU A 269 -9.55 -17.79 -18.78
CA LEU A 269 -9.78 -16.76 -19.79
C LEU A 269 -10.69 -17.33 -20.90
N GLN A 270 -11.82 -16.68 -21.10
CA GLN A 270 -12.79 -17.07 -22.14
C GLN A 270 -12.65 -16.22 -23.39
N GLN A 271 -12.51 -14.90 -23.20
CA GLN A 271 -12.44 -13.95 -24.31
C GLN A 271 -11.41 -12.87 -24.00
N LYS A 272 -10.70 -12.46 -25.04
CA LYS A 272 -9.76 -11.33 -25.05
C LYS A 272 -10.06 -10.46 -26.27
N ILE A 273 -10.33 -9.19 -26.05
CA ILE A 273 -10.82 -8.29 -27.08
C ILE A 273 -10.11 -6.95 -27.01
N GLN A 274 -9.53 -6.53 -28.13
CA GLN A 274 -9.05 -5.15 -28.27
C GLN A 274 -10.24 -4.21 -28.38
N VAL A 275 -10.34 -3.28 -27.46
CA VAL A 275 -11.46 -2.34 -27.36
C VAL A 275 -11.19 -1.12 -28.23
N ASN A 276 -11.78 -1.07 -29.40
CA ASN A 276 -11.61 0.04 -30.35
C ASN A 276 -12.85 0.92 -30.49
N GLU A 277 -13.97 0.47 -29.93
CA GLU A 277 -15.25 1.16 -29.98
C GLU A 277 -15.88 1.24 -28.59
N PRO A 278 -16.72 2.25 -28.30
CA PRO A 278 -17.34 2.40 -26.98
C PRO A 278 -18.40 1.33 -26.68
N ILE A 279 -18.91 0.66 -27.69
CA ILE A 279 -19.87 -0.45 -27.54
C ILE A 279 -19.28 -1.70 -28.15
N ILE A 280 -19.17 -2.76 -27.33
CA ILE A 280 -18.60 -4.04 -27.75
C ILE A 280 -19.59 -5.14 -27.43
N THR A 281 -19.83 -6.01 -28.38
CA THR A 281 -20.62 -7.24 -28.18
C THR A 281 -19.68 -8.44 -28.09
N ILE A 282 -19.82 -9.20 -27.02
CA ILE A 282 -19.10 -10.45 -26.78
C ILE A 282 -20.11 -11.58 -26.88
N ASP A 283 -20.06 -12.29 -27.99
CA ASP A 283 -20.98 -13.38 -28.31
C ASP A 283 -20.47 -14.73 -27.81
N SER A 284 -21.32 -15.75 -27.93
CA SER A 284 -20.98 -17.16 -27.70
C SER A 284 -20.53 -17.48 -26.26
N LEU A 285 -21.08 -16.74 -25.30
CA LEU A 285 -20.78 -16.96 -23.88
C LEU A 285 -21.61 -18.12 -23.31
N GLN A 286 -20.96 -18.93 -22.49
CA GLN A 286 -21.64 -19.95 -21.69
C GLN A 286 -22.30 -19.28 -20.47
N ALA A 287 -23.37 -19.93 -19.95
CA ALA A 287 -23.93 -19.47 -18.67
C ALA A 287 -22.93 -19.61 -17.52
N GLY A 288 -22.80 -18.58 -16.70
CA GLY A 288 -21.85 -18.57 -15.59
C GLY A 288 -21.67 -17.23 -14.93
N LEU A 289 -20.72 -17.17 -14.00
CA LEU A 289 -20.31 -15.97 -13.29
C LEU A 289 -18.93 -15.54 -13.81
N TYR A 290 -18.93 -14.39 -14.47
CA TYR A 290 -17.74 -13.88 -15.13
C TYR A 290 -17.09 -12.75 -14.34
N THR A 291 -15.78 -12.65 -14.46
CA THR A 291 -14.98 -11.51 -14.02
C THR A 291 -14.44 -10.80 -15.25
N LEU A 292 -14.57 -9.48 -15.28
CA LEU A 292 -14.10 -8.63 -16.37
C LEU A 292 -12.96 -7.75 -15.87
N ARG A 293 -11.88 -7.68 -16.64
CA ARG A 293 -10.80 -6.73 -16.40
C ARG A 293 -10.44 -6.01 -17.70
N PHE A 294 -9.93 -4.79 -17.52
CA PHE A 294 -9.42 -3.96 -18.60
C PHE A 294 -7.95 -3.66 -18.35
N ILE A 295 -7.14 -3.76 -19.39
CA ILE A 295 -5.70 -3.52 -19.37
C ILE A 295 -5.40 -2.36 -20.30
N SER A 296 -4.57 -1.42 -19.87
CA SER A 296 -4.02 -0.39 -20.75
C SER A 296 -2.77 -0.96 -21.44
N ASP A 297 -2.98 -1.69 -22.54
CA ASP A 297 -1.94 -2.37 -23.34
C ASP A 297 -1.17 -1.34 -24.17
N GLN A 298 -0.22 -0.64 -23.52
CA GLN A 298 0.48 0.50 -24.14
C GLN A 298 1.44 0.08 -25.25
N ASN A 299 2.01 -1.10 -25.16
CA ASN A 299 2.93 -1.65 -26.17
C ASN A 299 2.21 -2.49 -27.24
N GLN A 300 0.88 -2.68 -27.12
CA GLN A 300 0.01 -3.38 -28.07
C GLN A 300 0.42 -4.82 -28.33
N ASN A 301 0.97 -5.50 -27.31
CA ASN A 301 1.34 -6.89 -27.42
C ASN A 301 0.20 -7.87 -27.09
N SER A 302 -0.98 -7.32 -26.77
CA SER A 302 -2.19 -8.05 -26.37
C SER A 302 -1.98 -8.92 -25.13
N LYS A 303 -1.09 -8.50 -24.23
CA LYS A 303 -0.83 -9.15 -22.94
C LYS A 303 -0.75 -8.07 -21.86
N TRP A 304 -0.94 -8.47 -20.63
CA TRP A 304 -0.59 -7.62 -19.52
C TRP A 304 0.89 -7.78 -19.17
N ASP A 305 1.60 -6.67 -19.09
CA ASP A 305 3.00 -6.64 -18.71
C ASP A 305 3.14 -6.14 -17.26
N ALA A 306 3.82 -6.94 -16.45
CA ALA A 306 4.24 -6.55 -15.11
C ALA A 306 5.42 -5.58 -15.17
N ILE A 307 5.82 -5.05 -14.01
CA ILE A 307 7.02 -4.20 -13.92
C ILE A 307 8.27 -4.98 -14.36
N ASP A 308 9.05 -4.38 -15.25
CA ASP A 308 10.37 -4.86 -15.65
C ASP A 308 11.42 -3.84 -15.19
N LEU A 309 12.22 -4.25 -14.20
CA LEU A 309 13.22 -3.39 -13.59
C LEU A 309 14.46 -3.22 -14.49
N ASP A 310 14.77 -4.23 -15.29
CA ASP A 310 15.95 -4.22 -16.19
C ASP A 310 15.70 -3.30 -17.39
N GLN A 311 14.47 -3.33 -17.92
CA GLN A 311 14.05 -2.46 -19.03
C GLN A 311 13.51 -1.10 -18.56
N LYS A 312 13.46 -0.85 -17.26
CA LYS A 312 12.88 0.36 -16.65
C LYS A 312 11.44 0.62 -17.11
N GLN A 313 10.65 -0.44 -17.22
CA GLN A 313 9.26 -0.38 -17.63
C GLN A 313 8.33 -0.63 -16.44
N ARG A 314 7.39 0.27 -16.22
CA ARG A 314 6.34 0.09 -15.19
C ARG A 314 5.29 -0.90 -15.67
N ALA A 315 4.64 -1.58 -14.72
CA ALA A 315 3.51 -2.44 -15.04
C ALA A 315 2.39 -1.69 -15.78
N GLU A 316 1.75 -2.38 -16.68
CA GLU A 316 0.57 -1.86 -17.36
C GLU A 316 -0.61 -1.78 -16.39
N PRO A 317 -1.34 -0.65 -16.39
CA PRO A 317 -2.49 -0.48 -15.53
C PRO A 317 -3.62 -1.46 -15.83
N ILE A 318 -4.21 -2.04 -14.78
CA ILE A 318 -5.41 -2.89 -14.85
C ILE A 318 -6.57 -2.26 -14.08
N TYR A 319 -7.75 -2.32 -14.65
CA TYR A 319 -9.00 -2.04 -13.97
C TYR A 319 -9.86 -3.29 -13.91
N TYR A 320 -10.17 -3.76 -12.70
CA TYR A 320 -11.13 -4.84 -12.49
C TYR A 320 -12.53 -4.25 -12.35
N TYR A 321 -13.46 -4.73 -13.17
CA TYR A 321 -14.86 -4.40 -12.97
C TYR A 321 -15.30 -4.95 -11.60
N PRO A 322 -15.93 -4.13 -10.74
CA PRO A 322 -16.08 -4.47 -9.32
C PRO A 322 -17.05 -5.63 -9.05
N GLU A 323 -17.98 -5.87 -9.96
CA GLU A 323 -19.02 -6.88 -9.80
C GLU A 323 -18.77 -8.09 -10.68
N LYS A 324 -19.19 -9.27 -10.20
CA LYS A 324 -19.24 -10.46 -11.05
C LYS A 324 -20.43 -10.39 -11.97
N ILE A 325 -20.23 -10.64 -13.27
CA ILE A 325 -21.26 -10.58 -14.31
C ILE A 325 -21.93 -11.94 -14.42
N LYS A 326 -23.22 -12.00 -14.12
CA LYS A 326 -23.99 -13.25 -14.24
C LYS A 326 -24.60 -13.37 -15.64
N ILE A 327 -24.10 -14.31 -16.42
CA ILE A 327 -24.65 -14.67 -17.74
C ILE A 327 -25.61 -15.86 -17.60
N ARG A 328 -26.83 -15.72 -18.11
CA ARG A 328 -27.82 -16.78 -18.14
C ARG A 328 -27.93 -17.31 -19.57
N PRO A 329 -28.38 -18.59 -19.76
CA PRO A 329 -28.54 -19.17 -21.10
C PRO A 329 -29.51 -18.36 -21.95
N ASN A 330 -29.19 -18.13 -23.23
CA ASN A 330 -29.98 -17.37 -24.19
C ASN A 330 -30.33 -15.92 -23.79
N TRP A 331 -29.52 -15.31 -22.97
CA TRP A 331 -29.72 -13.93 -22.55
C TRP A 331 -28.64 -13.02 -23.13
N GLU A 332 -29.09 -11.83 -23.50
CA GLU A 332 -28.24 -10.69 -23.77
C GLU A 332 -28.16 -9.82 -22.50
N VAL A 333 -26.98 -9.53 -22.06
CA VAL A 333 -26.68 -8.67 -20.87
C VAL A 333 -26.02 -7.41 -21.36
N SER A 334 -26.64 -6.26 -21.15
CA SER A 334 -26.01 -4.96 -21.40
C SER A 334 -25.41 -4.42 -20.09
N LEU A 335 -24.13 -4.06 -20.12
CA LEU A 335 -23.36 -3.63 -18.97
C LEU A 335 -22.77 -2.24 -19.21
N PRO A 336 -23.23 -1.20 -18.52
CA PRO A 336 -22.55 0.09 -18.53
C PRO A 336 -21.23 -0.02 -17.76
N VAL A 337 -20.14 0.42 -18.39
CA VAL A 337 -18.80 0.36 -17.82
C VAL A 337 -18.27 1.77 -17.70
N ASN A 338 -18.15 2.23 -16.47
CA ASN A 338 -17.45 3.46 -16.14
C ASN A 338 -16.07 3.12 -15.58
N ILE A 339 -15.02 3.41 -16.33
CA ILE A 339 -13.62 3.26 -15.86
C ILE A 339 -13.24 4.58 -15.19
N PRO A 340 -13.05 4.62 -13.86
CA PRO A 340 -12.78 5.86 -13.16
C PRO A 340 -11.52 6.54 -13.70
N PRO A 341 -11.51 7.87 -13.83
CA PRO A 341 -10.33 8.63 -14.23
C PRO A 341 -9.13 8.29 -13.34
N GLY A 342 -7.99 8.00 -13.94
CA GLY A 342 -6.77 7.61 -13.23
C GLY A 342 -6.66 6.12 -12.87
N SER A 343 -7.69 5.30 -13.15
CA SER A 343 -7.60 3.84 -12.94
C SER A 343 -6.69 3.16 -13.96
N LEU A 344 -6.68 3.64 -15.20
CA LEU A 344 -5.90 3.09 -16.32
C LEU A 344 -4.87 4.06 -16.89
N PHE A 345 -4.83 5.32 -16.41
CA PHE A 345 -4.01 6.35 -17.06
C PHE A 345 -3.03 6.97 -16.10
N LYS A 346 -1.80 7.08 -16.59
CA LYS A 346 -0.86 8.09 -16.11
C LYS A 346 -1.28 9.42 -16.74
N LYS A 347 -1.58 10.44 -15.91
CA LYS A 347 -1.44 11.80 -16.37
C LYS A 347 0.03 12.15 -16.48
#